data_ff7f3f887ba424a80973db70a0d4e09c
#
_entry.id   ff7f3f887ba424a80973db70a0d4e09c
#
_cell.length_a   1.000
_cell.length_b   1.000
_cell.length_c   1.000
_cell.angle_alpha   90.00
_cell.angle_beta   90.00
_cell.angle_gamma   90.00
#
_symmetry.space_group_name_H-M   'P 1'
#
loop_
_entity.id
_entity.type
_entity.pdbx_description
1 polymer ?
#
loop_
_entity_poly.entity_id
_entity_poly.type
_entity_poly.pdbx_seq_one_letter_code
_entity_poly.pdbx_strand_id
1 'polypeptide(L)'
;LGSDQGRKVYSKKLYSLVERYQLGKKIKFVPYCKEMPIAYSISDIIVSSSVRPEAFGRVAVEAQAMEKPIVASDIGGSKETIINGKSGYLYKSSDPRELAKTLNNVMELDQEALYSIGKEGRKNVNKKFNVEQMCQTTFTEYKKILISHA
;
A
#
# COMPACT_ATOMS: atom_id res chain seq x y z
N LEU A 1 3.69 -0.08 -11.57
CA LEU A 1 2.45 -0.10 -12.34
C LEU A 1 1.70 1.20 -12.15
N GLY A 2 1.18 1.80 -13.25
CA GLY A 2 0.38 3.02 -13.22
C GLY A 2 0.67 3.96 -14.39
N SER A 3 -0.10 5.05 -14.50
CA SER A 3 0.16 6.09 -15.49
C SER A 3 1.09 7.16 -14.92
N ASP A 4 1.78 7.89 -15.79
CA ASP A 4 2.62 9.01 -15.39
C ASP A 4 1.80 10.27 -15.02
N GLN A 5 0.51 10.26 -15.27
CA GLN A 5 -0.39 11.38 -15.03
C GLN A 5 0.13 12.70 -15.63
N GLY A 6 0.80 12.63 -16.78
CA GLY A 6 1.42 13.77 -17.47
C GLY A 6 2.78 14.20 -16.88
N ARG A 7 3.33 13.50 -15.90
CA ARG A 7 4.62 13.82 -15.25
C ARG A 7 5.81 13.29 -16.05
N LYS A 8 5.93 13.66 -17.31
CA LYS A 8 6.95 13.17 -18.26
C LYS A 8 8.39 13.33 -17.75
N VAL A 9 8.69 14.42 -17.04
CA VAL A 9 10.03 14.67 -16.47
C VAL A 9 10.36 13.63 -15.40
N TYR A 10 9.39 13.30 -14.54
CA TYR A 10 9.57 12.27 -13.52
C TYR A 10 9.76 10.87 -14.12
N SER A 11 8.96 10.53 -15.13
CA SER A 11 9.09 9.26 -15.84
C SER A 11 10.47 9.11 -16.50
N LYS A 12 10.95 10.16 -17.20
CA LYS A 12 12.31 10.17 -17.77
C LYS A 12 13.39 9.93 -16.71
N LYS A 13 13.25 10.58 -15.54
CA LYS A 13 14.18 10.36 -14.41
C LYS A 13 14.19 8.91 -13.95
N LEU A 14 13.03 8.26 -13.85
CA LEU A 14 12.95 6.85 -13.48
C LEU A 14 13.62 5.93 -14.51
N TYR A 15 13.38 6.15 -15.81
CA TYR A 15 14.05 5.40 -16.87
C TYR A 15 15.57 5.57 -16.80
N SER A 16 16.08 6.79 -16.66
CA SER A 16 17.52 7.05 -16.53
C SER A 16 18.14 6.36 -15.31
N LEU A 17 17.42 6.26 -14.19
CA LEU A 17 17.88 5.51 -13.02
C LEU A 17 17.99 4.01 -13.31
N VAL A 18 16.99 3.44 -13.98
CA VAL A 18 17.01 2.02 -14.38
C VAL A 18 18.20 1.72 -15.29
N GLU A 19 18.47 2.57 -16.26
CA GLU A 19 19.63 2.44 -17.14
C GLU A 19 20.95 2.59 -16.37
N ARG A 20 21.08 3.66 -15.58
CA ARG A 20 22.28 3.96 -14.78
C ARG A 20 22.67 2.80 -13.86
N TYR A 21 21.71 2.14 -13.26
CA TYR A 21 21.92 1.01 -12.35
C TYR A 21 21.81 -0.36 -13.04
N GLN A 22 21.71 -0.41 -14.36
CA GLN A 22 21.62 -1.63 -15.18
C GLN A 22 20.48 -2.57 -14.71
N LEU A 23 19.34 -2.00 -14.32
CA LEU A 23 18.20 -2.72 -13.78
C LEU A 23 17.15 -3.13 -14.82
N GLY A 24 17.42 -2.93 -16.12
CA GLY A 24 16.43 -3.15 -17.19
C GLY A 24 15.88 -4.58 -17.27
N LYS A 25 16.66 -5.58 -16.85
CA LYS A 25 16.19 -6.98 -16.77
C LYS A 25 15.36 -7.27 -15.50
N LYS A 26 15.44 -6.42 -14.49
CA LYS A 26 14.79 -6.61 -13.18
C LYS A 26 13.57 -5.72 -12.98
N ILE A 27 13.49 -4.59 -13.69
CA ILE A 27 12.40 -3.61 -13.52
C ILE A 27 11.59 -3.52 -14.80
N LYS A 28 10.28 -3.65 -14.67
CA LYS A 28 9.30 -3.48 -15.73
C LYS A 28 8.37 -2.32 -15.43
N PHE A 29 8.31 -1.32 -16.31
CA PHE A 29 7.28 -0.28 -16.24
C PHE A 29 6.01 -0.81 -16.91
N VAL A 30 4.93 -0.87 -16.15
CA VAL A 30 3.64 -1.36 -16.64
C VAL A 30 2.67 -0.19 -16.63
N PRO A 31 1.94 0.06 -17.74
CA PRO A 31 0.97 1.13 -17.82
C PRO A 31 -0.21 0.91 -16.86
N TYR A 32 -1.15 1.83 -16.86
CA TYR A 32 -2.37 1.74 -16.06
C TYR A 32 -3.12 0.43 -16.32
N CYS A 33 -3.49 -0.25 -15.25
CA CYS A 33 -4.31 -1.46 -15.26
C CYS A 33 -5.69 -1.12 -14.66
N LYS A 34 -6.76 -1.44 -15.38
CA LYS A 34 -8.13 -1.27 -14.87
C LYS A 34 -8.46 -2.32 -13.83
N GLU A 35 -8.00 -3.56 -14.05
CA GLU A 35 -8.27 -4.73 -13.21
C GLU A 35 -7.16 -4.88 -12.16
N MET A 36 -7.10 -3.97 -11.19
CA MET A 36 -6.11 -4.01 -10.12
C MET A 36 -6.07 -5.33 -9.34
N PRO A 37 -7.20 -6.04 -9.10
CA PRO A 37 -7.15 -7.37 -8.48
C PRO A 37 -6.25 -8.36 -9.21
N ILE A 38 -6.16 -8.31 -10.54
CA ILE A 38 -5.25 -9.16 -11.32
C ILE A 38 -3.80 -8.81 -10.97
N ALA A 39 -3.45 -7.52 -10.93
CA ALA A 39 -2.10 -7.07 -10.59
C ALA A 39 -1.70 -7.50 -9.18
N TYR A 40 -2.62 -7.39 -8.21
CA TYR A 40 -2.36 -7.88 -6.85
C TYR A 40 -2.22 -9.41 -6.81
N SER A 41 -3.07 -10.16 -7.53
CA SER A 41 -3.07 -11.63 -7.47
C SER A 41 -1.74 -12.25 -7.92
N ILE A 42 -1.10 -11.67 -8.94
CA ILE A 42 0.18 -12.16 -9.49
C ILE A 42 1.42 -11.64 -8.76
N SER A 43 1.22 -10.78 -7.75
CA SER A 43 2.33 -10.21 -6.96
C SER A 43 2.55 -11.01 -5.69
N ASP A 44 3.80 -11.16 -5.27
CA ASP A 44 4.17 -11.77 -3.99
C ASP A 44 4.16 -10.74 -2.86
N ILE A 45 4.67 -9.54 -3.13
CA ILE A 45 4.76 -8.43 -2.18
C ILE A 45 4.33 -7.15 -2.89
N ILE A 46 3.50 -6.36 -2.24
CA ILE A 46 3.10 -5.03 -2.72
C ILE A 46 3.94 -3.96 -2.02
N VAL A 47 4.32 -2.93 -2.76
CA VAL A 47 5.09 -1.81 -2.21
C VAL A 47 4.40 -0.48 -2.49
N SER A 48 4.20 0.32 -1.45
CA SER A 48 3.72 1.70 -1.54
C SER A 48 4.79 2.65 -1.01
N SER A 49 5.51 3.31 -1.91
CA SER A 49 6.66 4.16 -1.59
C SER A 49 6.34 5.66 -1.64
N SER A 50 5.17 6.05 -1.18
CA SER A 50 4.74 7.45 -1.15
C SER A 50 5.68 8.30 -0.28
N VAL A 51 6.11 9.45 -0.81
CA VAL A 51 6.93 10.44 -0.08
C VAL A 51 6.09 11.61 0.44
N ARG A 52 4.80 11.63 0.12
CA ARG A 52 3.82 12.60 0.60
C ARG A 52 2.68 11.86 1.29
N PRO A 53 2.09 12.43 2.36
CA PRO A 53 0.96 11.81 3.02
C PRO A 53 -0.19 11.58 2.04
N GLU A 54 -0.71 10.36 2.01
CA GLU A 54 -1.96 10.03 1.37
C GLU A 54 -3.08 10.05 2.40
N ALA A 55 -4.27 10.52 2.02
CA ALA A 55 -5.38 10.64 2.94
C ALA A 55 -5.79 9.28 3.53
N PHE A 56 -5.84 8.22 2.71
CA PHE A 56 -6.30 6.90 3.13
C PHE A 56 -5.31 5.76 2.83
N GLY A 57 -4.55 5.85 1.72
CA GLY A 57 -3.62 4.78 1.33
C GLY A 57 -4.33 3.58 0.70
N ARG A 58 -5.13 3.81 -0.36
CA ARG A 58 -5.91 2.75 -1.03
C ARG A 58 -5.09 1.52 -1.39
N VAL A 59 -3.87 1.71 -1.88
CA VAL A 59 -2.98 0.59 -2.26
C VAL A 59 -2.74 -0.36 -1.08
N ALA A 60 -2.57 0.18 0.14
CA ALA A 60 -2.36 -0.64 1.32
C ALA A 60 -3.60 -1.45 1.71
N VAL A 61 -4.78 -0.85 1.62
CA VAL A 61 -6.04 -1.54 1.91
C VAL A 61 -6.38 -2.57 0.84
N GLU A 62 -6.19 -2.25 -0.42
CA GLU A 62 -6.42 -3.15 -1.55
C GLU A 62 -5.48 -4.36 -1.52
N ALA A 63 -4.19 -4.16 -1.22
CA ALA A 63 -3.22 -5.25 -1.04
C ALA A 63 -3.63 -6.19 0.10
N GLN A 64 -3.98 -5.65 1.26
CA GLN A 64 -4.47 -6.41 2.41
C GLN A 64 -5.77 -7.17 2.08
N ALA A 65 -6.72 -6.55 1.37
CA ALA A 65 -7.95 -7.20 0.93
C ALA A 65 -7.68 -8.40 0.00
N MET A 66 -6.59 -8.35 -0.76
CA MET A 66 -6.14 -9.43 -1.65
C MET A 66 -5.17 -10.42 -0.96
N GLU A 67 -5.08 -10.36 0.37
CA GLU A 67 -4.17 -11.21 1.18
C GLU A 67 -2.70 -11.11 0.75
N LYS A 68 -2.27 -9.93 0.28
CA LYS A 68 -0.89 -9.70 -0.13
C LYS A 68 -0.11 -8.95 0.95
N PRO A 69 1.09 -9.43 1.31
CA PRO A 69 2.01 -8.66 2.13
C PRO A 69 2.25 -7.28 1.51
N ILE A 70 2.15 -6.24 2.33
CA ILE A 70 2.38 -4.85 1.93
C ILE A 70 3.56 -4.27 2.70
N VAL A 71 4.45 -3.61 1.99
CA VAL A 71 5.50 -2.75 2.56
C VAL A 71 5.18 -1.32 2.17
N ALA A 72 4.92 -0.45 3.12
CA ALA A 72 4.54 0.93 2.86
C ALA A 72 5.35 1.94 3.67
N SER A 73 5.45 3.17 3.16
CA SER A 73 6.04 4.27 3.91
C SER A 73 5.18 4.62 5.13
N ASP A 74 5.83 4.85 6.27
CA ASP A 74 5.21 5.25 7.54
C ASP A 74 4.77 6.71 7.50
N ILE A 75 3.73 7.00 6.69
CA ILE A 75 3.22 8.35 6.46
C ILE A 75 1.74 8.32 6.06
N GLY A 76 0.98 9.33 6.52
CA GLY A 76 -0.44 9.47 6.18
C GLY A 76 -1.27 8.23 6.51
N GLY A 77 -2.23 7.89 5.66
CA GLY A 77 -3.17 6.78 5.87
C GLY A 77 -2.53 5.39 6.03
N SER A 78 -1.30 5.18 5.56
CA SER A 78 -0.61 3.90 5.76
C SER A 78 -0.41 3.57 7.25
N LYS A 79 -0.21 4.59 8.10
CA LYS A 79 -0.08 4.44 9.56
C LYS A 79 -1.35 3.90 10.22
N GLU A 80 -2.49 4.22 9.65
CA GLU A 80 -3.80 3.84 10.19
C GLU A 80 -4.28 2.50 9.61
N THR A 81 -3.92 2.25 8.35
CA THR A 81 -4.40 1.09 7.60
C THR A 81 -3.54 -0.16 7.77
N ILE A 82 -2.28 -0.03 8.22
CA ILE A 82 -1.36 -1.15 8.41
C ILE A 82 -1.03 -1.32 9.90
N ILE A 83 -1.16 -2.54 10.39
CA ILE A 83 -0.64 -2.95 11.70
C ILE A 83 0.77 -3.48 11.46
N ASN A 84 1.78 -2.64 11.76
CA ASN A 84 3.18 -2.94 11.47
C ASN A 84 3.64 -4.27 12.08
N GLY A 85 4.29 -5.10 11.28
CA GLY A 85 4.76 -6.45 11.64
C GLY A 85 3.65 -7.51 11.74
N LYS A 86 2.37 -7.13 11.50
CA LYS A 86 1.25 -8.06 11.60
C LYS A 86 0.42 -8.13 10.31
N SER A 87 -0.06 -7.01 9.80
CA SER A 87 -0.85 -6.96 8.57
C SER A 87 -0.07 -6.38 7.38
N GLY A 88 1.19 -6.11 7.56
CA GLY A 88 2.14 -5.53 6.63
C GLY A 88 3.29 -4.88 7.37
N TYR A 89 4.15 -4.18 6.65
CA TYR A 89 5.34 -3.54 7.20
C TYR A 89 5.38 -2.06 6.84
N LEU A 90 5.78 -1.25 7.82
CA LEU A 90 6.03 0.17 7.65
C LEU A 90 7.53 0.45 7.68
N TYR A 91 7.99 1.33 6.81
CA TYR A 91 9.37 1.82 6.81
C TYR A 91 9.40 3.35 6.85
N LYS A 92 10.47 3.94 7.34
CA LYS A 92 10.64 5.40 7.45
C LYS A 92 10.51 6.05 6.07
N SER A 93 9.52 6.93 5.92
CA SER A 93 9.26 7.65 4.66
C SER A 93 10.50 8.40 4.17
N SER A 94 10.68 8.43 2.85
CA SER A 94 11.82 9.08 2.18
C SER A 94 13.20 8.49 2.53
N ASP A 95 13.25 7.28 3.07
CA ASP A 95 14.48 6.55 3.37
C ASP A 95 14.61 5.28 2.50
N PRO A 96 15.34 5.36 1.37
CA PRO A 96 15.53 4.20 0.49
C PRO A 96 16.29 3.04 1.13
N ARG A 97 17.14 3.31 2.13
CA ARG A 97 17.91 2.27 2.84
C ARG A 97 17.00 1.46 3.75
N GLU A 98 16.12 2.15 4.49
CA GLU A 98 15.12 1.49 5.31
C GLU A 98 14.11 0.70 4.46
N LEU A 99 13.68 1.24 3.31
CA LEU A 99 12.85 0.48 2.36
C LEU A 99 13.57 -0.80 1.91
N ALA A 100 14.82 -0.71 1.48
CA ALA A 100 15.59 -1.88 1.03
C ALA A 100 15.76 -2.92 2.15
N LYS A 101 16.08 -2.48 3.37
CA LYS A 101 16.18 -3.34 4.54
C LYS A 101 14.86 -4.05 4.85
N THR A 102 13.77 -3.29 4.88
CA THR A 102 12.44 -3.85 5.15
C THR A 102 12.02 -4.86 4.08
N LEU A 103 12.27 -4.55 2.80
CA LEU A 103 11.99 -5.47 1.69
C LEU A 103 12.82 -6.75 1.80
N ASN A 104 14.11 -6.66 2.08
CA ASN A 104 14.96 -7.84 2.26
C ASN A 104 14.43 -8.72 3.39
N ASN A 105 14.12 -8.14 4.55
CA ASN A 105 13.55 -8.89 5.67
C ASN A 105 12.25 -9.61 5.29
N VAL A 106 11.37 -8.96 4.52
CA VAL A 106 10.09 -9.57 4.09
C VAL A 106 10.33 -10.66 3.04
N MET A 107 11.30 -10.49 2.15
CA MET A 107 11.66 -11.48 1.13
C MET A 107 12.35 -12.73 1.71
N GLU A 108 12.94 -12.63 2.90
CA GLU A 108 13.56 -13.76 3.64
C GLU A 108 12.53 -14.58 4.42
N LEU A 109 11.28 -14.10 4.54
CA LEU A 109 10.21 -14.85 5.19
C LEU A 109 9.81 -16.07 4.36
N ASP A 110 9.49 -17.15 5.04
CA ASP A 110 8.93 -18.33 4.38
C ASP A 110 7.48 -18.10 3.89
N GLN A 111 6.99 -19.02 3.09
CA GLN A 111 5.65 -18.92 2.49
C GLN A 111 4.53 -18.90 3.54
N GLU A 112 4.72 -19.59 4.66
CA GLU A 112 3.73 -19.65 5.74
C GLU A 112 3.61 -18.30 6.45
N ALA A 113 4.75 -17.65 6.74
CA ALA A 113 4.79 -16.33 7.33
C ALA A 113 4.18 -15.26 6.40
N LEU A 114 4.53 -15.28 5.10
CA LEU A 114 3.93 -14.38 4.10
C LEU A 114 2.41 -14.57 4.00
N TYR A 115 1.94 -15.81 3.97
CA TYR A 115 0.52 -16.13 3.96
C TYR A 115 -0.20 -15.65 5.22
N SER A 116 0.42 -15.85 6.39
CA SER A 116 -0.12 -15.39 7.68
C SER A 116 -0.30 -13.87 7.71
N ILE A 117 0.70 -13.12 7.23
CA ILE A 117 0.63 -11.65 7.12
C ILE A 117 -0.50 -11.23 6.19
N GLY A 118 -0.64 -11.87 5.03
CA GLY A 118 -1.73 -11.61 4.10
C GLY A 118 -3.11 -11.83 4.72
N LYS A 119 -3.29 -12.94 5.42
CA LYS A 119 -4.54 -13.27 6.15
C LYS A 119 -4.87 -12.26 7.25
N GLU A 120 -3.89 -11.86 8.03
CA GLU A 120 -4.07 -10.83 9.06
C GLU A 120 -4.40 -9.47 8.42
N GLY A 121 -3.80 -9.16 7.27
CA GLY A 121 -4.15 -7.97 6.49
C GLY A 121 -5.62 -7.96 6.09
N ARG A 122 -6.12 -9.05 5.51
CA ARG A 122 -7.52 -9.18 5.12
C ARG A 122 -8.48 -9.09 6.31
N LYS A 123 -8.15 -9.72 7.44
CA LYS A 123 -8.93 -9.58 8.67
C LYS A 123 -9.01 -8.12 9.14
N ASN A 124 -7.89 -7.40 9.12
CA ASN A 124 -7.82 -5.99 9.49
C ASN A 124 -8.73 -5.14 8.60
N VAL A 125 -8.66 -5.32 7.28
CA VAL A 125 -9.47 -4.59 6.30
C VAL A 125 -10.95 -4.90 6.49
N ASN A 126 -11.32 -6.18 6.55
CA ASN A 126 -12.71 -6.60 6.72
C ASN A 126 -13.33 -6.05 8.02
N LYS A 127 -12.53 -5.91 9.06
CA LYS A 127 -13.00 -5.39 10.35
C LYS A 127 -13.17 -3.87 10.38
N LYS A 128 -12.25 -3.12 9.72
CA LYS A 128 -12.14 -1.67 9.93
C LYS A 128 -12.50 -0.83 8.71
N PHE A 129 -12.31 -1.36 7.51
CA PHE A 129 -12.32 -0.58 6.26
C PHE A 129 -13.34 -1.09 5.23
N ASN A 130 -14.43 -1.67 5.69
CA ASN A 130 -15.56 -2.07 4.85
C ASN A 130 -16.58 -0.93 4.71
N VAL A 131 -17.45 -1.04 3.71
CA VAL A 131 -18.48 -0.03 3.42
C VAL A 131 -19.46 0.13 4.57
N GLU A 132 -19.85 -0.95 5.22
CA GLU A 132 -20.80 -0.93 6.33
C GLU A 132 -20.26 -0.10 7.51
N GLN A 133 -19.00 -0.35 7.88
CA GLN A 133 -18.32 0.42 8.94
C GLN A 133 -18.20 1.91 8.58
N MET A 134 -17.87 2.21 7.33
CA MET A 134 -17.80 3.58 6.82
C MET A 134 -19.18 4.27 6.96
N CYS A 135 -20.24 3.64 6.47
CA CYS A 135 -21.59 4.20 6.54
C CYS A 135 -22.05 4.41 8.00
N GLN A 136 -21.80 3.43 8.86
CA GLN A 136 -22.18 3.50 10.27
C GLN A 136 -21.45 4.64 11.01
N THR A 137 -20.16 4.78 10.78
CA THR A 137 -19.35 5.85 11.36
C THR A 137 -19.83 7.22 10.88
N THR A 138 -20.02 7.39 9.58
CA THR A 138 -20.51 8.63 8.97
C THR A 138 -21.89 9.02 9.54
N PHE A 139 -22.81 8.07 9.62
CA PHE A 139 -24.14 8.29 10.18
C PHE A 139 -24.10 8.70 11.66
N THR A 140 -23.20 8.09 12.43
CA THR A 140 -23.01 8.43 13.84
C THR A 140 -22.51 9.87 14.01
N GLU A 141 -21.57 10.30 13.17
CA GLU A 141 -21.06 11.69 13.22
C GLU A 141 -22.13 12.70 12.81
N TYR A 142 -22.93 12.43 11.79
CA TYR A 142 -24.06 13.29 11.43
C TYR A 142 -25.09 13.41 12.56
N LYS A 143 -25.42 12.31 13.25
CA LYS A 143 -26.31 12.38 14.41
C LYS A 143 -25.77 13.28 15.52
N LYS A 144 -24.48 13.18 15.85
CA LYS A 144 -23.85 14.03 16.87
C LYS A 144 -23.98 15.51 16.52
N ILE A 145 -23.71 15.89 15.25
CA ILE A 145 -23.83 17.26 14.79
C ILE A 145 -25.26 17.77 14.90
N LEU A 146 -26.25 16.98 14.47
CA LEU A 146 -27.66 17.38 14.56
C LEU A 146 -28.13 17.60 16.01
N ILE A 147 -27.70 16.74 16.93
CA ILE A 147 -28.05 16.86 18.35
C ILE A 147 -27.37 18.08 19.01
N SER A 148 -26.15 18.41 18.58
CA SER A 148 -25.39 19.55 19.14
C SER A 148 -25.92 20.93 18.69
N HIS A 149 -26.76 20.97 17.65
CA HIS A 149 -27.36 22.20 17.10
C HIS A 149 -28.87 22.30 17.35
N ALA A 150 -29.44 21.35 18.08
CA ALA A 150 -30.84 21.37 18.55
C ALA A 150 -30.91 21.85 20.00
#